data_2bfe6e6074ff68d7ec39e87d49b27b8f
#
_entry.id   2bfe6e6074ff68d7ec39e87d49b27b8f
#
_cell.length_a   1.000
_cell.length_b   1.000
_cell.length_c   1.000
_cell.angle_alpha   90.00
_cell.angle_beta   90.00
_cell.angle_gamma   90.00
#
_symmetry.space_group_name_H-M   'P 1'
#
loop_
_entity.id
_entity.type
_entity.pdbx_description
1 polymer ?
#
loop_
_entity_poly.entity_id
_entity_poly.type
_entity_poly.pdbx_seq_one_letter_code
_entity_poly.pdbx_strand_id
1 'polypeptide(L)'
;MKKIDIKGSDYVMVNERIKAFRDTYPLGSILTKIESLQDGTVVMRCEVVVDDKIVAVGHACEKDGSSFINKTSFLENCETSCIGRALGVLGIGIDTSIASYEEVANAKKQQSADFNL
;
A
#
# COMPACT_ATOMS: atom_id res chain seq x y z
N MET A 1 6.24 16.65 -0.49
CA MET A 1 5.84 15.38 -1.13
C MET A 1 4.50 15.59 -1.82
N LYS A 2 4.38 15.11 -3.05
CA LYS A 2 3.16 15.30 -3.83
C LYS A 2 1.99 14.56 -3.21
N LYS A 3 0.83 15.22 -3.12
CA LYS A 3 -0.41 14.69 -2.53
C LYS A 3 -1.54 14.73 -3.54
N ILE A 4 -2.45 13.78 -3.42
CA ILE A 4 -3.65 13.69 -4.25
C ILE A 4 -4.88 13.82 -3.36
N ASP A 5 -5.82 14.67 -3.75
CA ASP A 5 -7.06 14.90 -3.01
C ASP A 5 -8.08 13.79 -3.28
N ILE A 6 -8.67 13.27 -2.20
CA ILE A 6 -9.85 12.40 -2.28
C ILE A 6 -10.89 12.97 -1.32
N LYS A 7 -11.98 13.49 -1.87
CA LYS A 7 -13.11 14.02 -1.10
C LYS A 7 -12.70 15.02 -0.01
N GLY A 8 -11.78 15.94 -0.35
CA GLY A 8 -11.34 16.99 0.55
C GLY A 8 -10.19 16.61 1.47
N SER A 9 -9.67 15.38 1.41
CA SER A 9 -8.51 14.94 2.17
C SER A 9 -7.36 14.61 1.25
N ASP A 10 -6.15 15.01 1.62
CA ASP A 10 -4.94 14.78 0.85
C ASP A 10 -4.30 13.44 1.23
N TYR A 11 -3.88 12.69 0.22
CA TYR A 11 -3.17 11.41 0.41
C TYR A 11 -1.92 11.37 -0.44
N VAL A 12 -0.87 10.74 0.11
CA VAL A 12 0.42 10.58 -0.57
C VAL A 12 0.39 9.30 -1.38
N MET A 13 0.88 9.35 -2.62
CA MET A 13 1.01 8.15 -3.46
C MET A 13 2.19 7.30 -3.01
N VAL A 14 2.08 5.99 -3.21
CA VAL A 14 3.12 5.04 -2.78
C VAL A 14 4.46 5.32 -3.49
N ASN A 15 4.44 5.69 -4.78
CA ASN A 15 5.68 6.00 -5.49
C ASN A 15 6.42 7.19 -4.87
N GLU A 16 5.72 8.17 -4.32
CA GLU A 16 6.33 9.28 -3.60
C GLU A 16 7.01 8.80 -2.31
N ARG A 17 6.39 7.89 -1.59
CA ARG A 17 6.97 7.29 -0.39
C ARG A 17 8.21 6.47 -0.72
N ILE A 18 8.17 5.67 -1.79
CA ILE A 18 9.32 4.87 -2.23
C ILE A 18 10.48 5.78 -2.61
N LYS A 19 10.21 6.84 -3.36
CA LYS A 19 11.24 7.80 -3.76
C LYS A 19 11.90 8.44 -2.54
N ALA A 20 11.11 8.91 -1.60
CA ALA A 20 11.62 9.51 -0.36
C ALA A 20 12.45 8.51 0.44
N PHE A 21 12.02 7.25 0.52
CA PHE A 21 12.77 6.20 1.18
C PHE A 21 14.13 5.97 0.52
N ARG A 22 14.17 5.87 -0.82
CA ARG A 22 15.42 5.67 -1.56
C ARG A 22 16.37 6.85 -1.38
N ASP A 23 15.86 8.07 -1.30
CA ASP A 23 16.67 9.27 -1.08
C ASP A 23 17.28 9.29 0.34
N THR A 24 16.52 8.86 1.33
CA THR A 24 16.96 8.87 2.72
C THR A 24 17.83 7.65 3.07
N TYR A 25 17.47 6.48 2.55
CA TYR A 25 18.13 5.21 2.84
C TYR A 25 18.53 4.52 1.54
N PRO A 26 19.60 5.00 0.84
CA PRO A 26 19.95 4.45 -0.48
C PRO A 26 20.25 2.95 -0.48
N LEU A 27 20.73 2.42 0.65
CA LEU A 27 21.05 0.99 0.79
C LEU A 27 19.95 0.20 1.53
N GLY A 28 18.84 0.87 1.86
CA GLY A 28 17.73 0.21 2.51
C GLY A 28 17.01 -0.76 1.58
N SER A 29 16.25 -1.69 2.15
CA SER A 29 15.50 -2.70 1.39
C SER A 29 14.02 -2.64 1.70
N ILE A 30 13.21 -2.87 0.67
CA ILE A 30 11.77 -3.02 0.76
C ILE A 30 11.49 -4.45 0.28
N LEU A 31 11.03 -5.32 1.18
CA LEU A 31 10.85 -6.75 0.91
C LEU A 31 9.38 -7.10 1.07
N THR A 32 8.79 -7.69 0.04
CA THR A 32 7.40 -8.13 0.09
C THR A 32 7.32 -9.64 0.10
N LYS A 33 6.28 -10.16 0.76
CA LYS A 33 6.04 -11.58 0.90
C LYS A 33 4.54 -11.86 0.84
N ILE A 34 4.16 -12.89 0.11
CA ILE A 34 2.80 -13.40 0.14
C ILE A 34 2.65 -14.25 1.40
N GLU A 35 1.83 -13.81 2.35
CA GLU A 35 1.54 -14.54 3.57
C GLU A 35 0.51 -15.63 3.33
N SER A 36 -0.53 -15.32 2.54
CA SER A 36 -1.53 -16.31 2.14
C SER A 36 -2.16 -15.93 0.80
N LEU A 37 -2.58 -16.95 0.07
CA LEU A 37 -3.30 -16.80 -1.18
C LEU A 37 -4.29 -17.95 -1.27
N GLN A 38 -5.55 -17.69 -0.91
CA GLN A 38 -6.60 -18.68 -0.84
C GLN A 38 -7.92 -18.08 -1.31
N ASP A 39 -8.66 -18.82 -2.11
CA ASP A 39 -10.02 -18.45 -2.54
C ASP A 39 -10.07 -17.04 -3.15
N GLY A 40 -9.06 -16.71 -3.95
CA GLY A 40 -8.99 -15.40 -4.60
C GLY A 40 -8.67 -14.24 -3.66
N THR A 41 -8.22 -14.51 -2.44
CA THR A 41 -7.82 -13.49 -1.48
C THR A 41 -6.32 -13.60 -1.21
N VAL A 42 -5.61 -12.50 -1.35
CA VAL A 42 -4.17 -12.42 -1.06
C VAL A 42 -3.93 -11.52 0.15
N VAL A 43 -3.08 -11.99 1.05
CA VAL A 43 -2.55 -11.20 2.16
C VAL A 43 -1.05 -11.09 1.96
N MET A 44 -0.54 -9.87 1.97
CA MET A 44 0.89 -9.62 1.81
C MET A 44 1.46 -8.88 3.01
N ARG A 45 2.72 -9.14 3.26
CA ARG A 45 3.53 -8.47 4.27
C ARG A 45 4.68 -7.76 3.58
N CYS A 46 4.95 -6.52 4.00
CA CYS A 46 6.13 -5.77 3.57
C CYS A 46 7.01 -5.48 4.78
N GLU A 47 8.29 -5.80 4.64
CA GLU A 47 9.30 -5.46 5.63
C GLU A 47 10.22 -4.40 5.05
N VAL A 48 10.48 -3.34 5.81
CA VAL A 48 11.47 -2.32 5.47
C VAL A 48 12.69 -2.58 6.32
N VAL A 49 13.84 -2.74 5.67
CA VAL A 49 15.10 -3.10 6.33
C VAL A 49 16.12 -1.99 6.12
N VAL A 50 16.68 -1.50 7.22
CA VAL A 50 17.76 -0.49 7.22
C VAL A 50 18.84 -0.96 8.19
N ASP A 51 20.09 -0.98 7.73
CA ASP A 51 21.23 -1.43 8.53
C ASP A 51 21.02 -2.84 9.12
N ASP A 52 20.51 -3.75 8.28
CA ASP A 52 20.23 -5.16 8.61
C ASP A 52 19.15 -5.35 9.69
N LYS A 53 18.36 -4.32 9.98
CA LYS A 53 17.25 -4.39 10.93
C LYS A 53 15.93 -4.10 10.26
N ILE A 54 14.90 -4.84 10.63
CA ILE A 54 13.53 -4.54 10.24
C ILE A 54 13.07 -3.30 11.02
N VAL A 55 12.84 -2.19 10.32
CA VAL A 55 12.46 -0.91 10.94
C VAL A 55 10.99 -0.59 10.79
N ALA A 56 10.29 -1.28 9.89
CA ALA A 56 8.84 -1.12 9.73
C ALA A 56 8.25 -2.34 9.05
N VAL A 57 6.99 -2.62 9.34
CA VAL A 57 6.22 -3.71 8.74
C VAL A 57 4.84 -3.18 8.39
N GLY A 58 4.34 -3.57 7.23
CA GLY A 58 2.97 -3.29 6.82
C GLY A 58 2.33 -4.52 6.21
N HIS A 59 1.01 -4.61 6.31
CA HIS A 59 0.23 -5.68 5.71
C HIS A 59 -0.86 -5.09 4.83
N ALA A 60 -1.26 -5.85 3.83
CA ALA A 60 -2.42 -5.53 2.99
C ALA A 60 -3.14 -6.80 2.61
N CYS A 61 -4.41 -6.65 2.29
CA CYS A 61 -5.26 -7.75 1.84
C CYS A 61 -6.09 -7.25 0.65
N GLU A 62 -6.13 -8.02 -0.42
CA GLU A 62 -6.94 -7.73 -1.59
C GLU A 62 -7.63 -9.00 -2.07
N LYS A 63 -8.83 -8.83 -2.64
CA LYS A 63 -9.63 -9.92 -3.17
C LYS A 63 -9.77 -9.78 -4.68
N ASP A 64 -9.57 -10.89 -5.39
CA ASP A 64 -9.79 -10.98 -6.83
C ASP A 64 -11.22 -10.53 -7.16
N GLY A 65 -11.34 -9.62 -8.14
CA GLY A 65 -12.64 -9.14 -8.60
C GLY A 65 -13.34 -8.14 -7.70
N SER A 66 -12.79 -7.79 -6.52
CA SER A 66 -13.43 -6.85 -5.58
C SER A 66 -13.46 -5.41 -6.07
N SER A 67 -12.65 -5.07 -7.07
CA SER A 67 -12.64 -3.75 -7.72
C SER A 67 -12.24 -3.93 -9.18
N PHE A 68 -12.32 -2.87 -9.97
CA PHE A 68 -11.91 -2.93 -11.38
C PHE A 68 -10.46 -3.37 -11.51
N ILE A 69 -9.56 -2.79 -10.74
CA ILE A 69 -8.13 -3.14 -10.79
C ILE A 69 -7.89 -4.58 -10.28
N ASN A 70 -8.67 -5.04 -9.31
CA ASN A 70 -8.51 -6.38 -8.74
C ASN A 70 -9.03 -7.50 -9.65
N LYS A 71 -9.73 -7.18 -10.75
CA LYS A 71 -10.11 -8.19 -11.74
C LYS A 71 -8.90 -8.73 -12.50
N THR A 72 -7.84 -7.94 -12.65
CA THR A 72 -6.66 -8.31 -13.44
C THR A 72 -5.37 -8.24 -12.65
N SER A 73 -5.31 -7.47 -11.56
CA SER A 73 -4.06 -7.11 -10.89
C SER A 73 -4.19 -7.08 -9.37
N PHE A 74 -4.98 -7.98 -8.79
CA PHE A 74 -5.21 -7.94 -7.33
C PHE A 74 -3.93 -8.19 -6.53
N LEU A 75 -3.03 -9.03 -7.02
CA LEU A 75 -1.75 -9.31 -6.36
C LEU A 75 -0.85 -8.07 -6.35
N GLU A 76 -0.65 -7.47 -7.52
CA GLU A 76 0.21 -6.28 -7.66
C GLU A 76 -0.37 -5.09 -6.90
N ASN A 77 -1.68 -4.95 -6.89
CA ASN A 77 -2.38 -3.92 -6.13
C ASN A 77 -2.18 -4.11 -4.62
N CYS A 78 -2.25 -5.35 -4.15
CA CYS A 78 -1.97 -5.69 -2.76
C CYS A 78 -0.53 -5.36 -2.39
N GLU A 79 0.42 -5.68 -3.25
CA GLU A 79 1.83 -5.37 -3.03
C GLU A 79 2.07 -3.86 -2.89
N THR A 80 1.49 -3.07 -3.77
CA THR A 80 1.60 -1.61 -3.71
C THR A 80 1.05 -1.07 -2.40
N SER A 81 -0.13 -1.50 -1.99
CA SER A 81 -0.75 -1.10 -0.72
C SER A 81 0.11 -1.51 0.48
N CYS A 82 0.64 -2.71 0.43
CA CYS A 82 1.51 -3.26 1.48
C CYS A 82 2.78 -2.40 1.67
N ILE A 83 3.45 -2.05 0.57
CA ILE A 83 4.62 -1.18 0.58
C ILE A 83 4.27 0.20 1.12
N GLY A 84 3.20 0.79 0.62
CA GLY A 84 2.76 2.11 1.04
C GLY A 84 2.50 2.18 2.53
N ARG A 85 1.84 1.16 3.07
CA ARG A 85 1.55 1.09 4.50
C ARG A 85 2.82 0.93 5.34
N ALA A 86 3.74 0.06 4.94
CA ALA A 86 5.00 -0.13 5.66
C ALA A 86 5.82 1.17 5.72
N LEU A 87 5.92 1.88 4.59
CA LEU A 87 6.63 3.16 4.55
C LEU A 87 5.92 4.25 5.36
N GLY A 88 4.59 4.22 5.41
CA GLY A 88 3.81 5.10 6.28
C GLY A 88 4.09 4.82 7.75
N VAL A 89 4.18 3.55 8.15
CA VAL A 89 4.53 3.15 9.53
C VAL A 89 5.95 3.61 9.86
N LEU A 90 6.87 3.57 8.91
CA LEU A 90 8.23 4.09 9.10
C LEU A 90 8.24 5.61 9.34
N GLY A 91 7.21 6.32 8.92
CA GLY A 91 7.08 7.75 9.11
C GLY A 91 7.19 8.58 7.84
N ILE A 92 7.19 7.93 6.68
CA ILE A 92 7.32 8.64 5.41
C ILE A 92 5.94 9.03 4.88
N GLY A 93 5.75 10.34 4.64
CA GLY A 93 4.53 10.85 4.02
C GLY A 93 3.29 10.72 4.89
N ILE A 94 3.41 10.89 6.19
CA ILE A 94 2.32 10.72 7.16
C ILE A 94 1.73 12.03 7.66
N ASP A 95 2.05 13.15 7.04
CA ASP A 95 1.53 14.47 7.46
C ASP A 95 0.00 14.51 7.44
N THR A 96 -0.62 13.71 6.59
CA THR A 96 -2.07 13.67 6.42
C THR A 96 -2.67 12.35 6.89
N SER A 97 -2.03 11.22 6.58
CA SER A 97 -2.56 9.89 6.87
C SER A 97 -1.46 8.83 6.74
N ILE A 98 -1.57 7.74 7.51
CA ILE A 98 -0.78 6.52 7.28
C ILE A 98 -1.25 5.84 6.00
N ALA A 99 -2.57 5.78 5.76
CA ALA A 99 -3.12 5.23 4.53
C ALA A 99 -2.64 6.04 3.33
N SER A 100 -2.23 5.36 2.25
CA SER A 100 -1.81 5.98 1.00
C SER A 100 -3.01 6.30 0.12
N TYR A 101 -2.78 7.09 -0.92
CA TYR A 101 -3.78 7.34 -1.96
C TYR A 101 -4.36 6.03 -2.49
N GLU A 102 -3.49 5.06 -2.83
CA GLU A 102 -3.90 3.79 -3.41
C GLU A 102 -4.79 2.99 -2.47
N GLU A 103 -4.45 2.91 -1.17
CA GLU A 103 -5.28 2.22 -0.18
C GLU A 103 -6.68 2.81 -0.10
N VAL A 104 -6.78 4.14 -0.03
CA VAL A 104 -8.07 4.83 0.11
C VAL A 104 -8.90 4.71 -1.17
N ALA A 105 -8.27 4.86 -2.32
CA ALA A 105 -8.94 4.72 -3.62
C ALA A 105 -9.49 3.31 -3.80
N ASN A 106 -8.72 2.27 -3.43
CA ASN A 106 -9.13 0.88 -3.50
C ASN A 106 -10.29 0.59 -2.54
N ALA A 107 -10.21 1.04 -1.31
CA ALA A 107 -11.28 0.84 -0.33
C ALA A 107 -12.60 1.44 -0.81
N LYS A 108 -12.57 2.64 -1.41
CA LYS A 108 -13.77 3.28 -1.95
C LYS A 108 -14.34 2.53 -3.14
N LYS A 109 -13.49 2.02 -4.03
CA LYS A 109 -13.93 1.22 -5.19
C LYS A 109 -14.58 -0.09 -4.75
N GLN A 110 -14.01 -0.75 -3.74
CA GLN A 110 -14.58 -1.98 -3.17
C GLN A 110 -15.94 -1.71 -2.54
N GLN A 111 -16.08 -0.63 -1.79
CA GLN A 111 -17.36 -0.23 -1.21
C GLN A 111 -18.42 0.03 -2.30
N SER A 112 -18.04 0.72 -3.38
CA SER A 112 -18.96 0.96 -4.50
C SER A 112 -19.37 -0.34 -5.18
N ALA A 113 -18.44 -1.29 -5.38
CA ALA A 113 -18.74 -2.58 -5.96
C ALA A 113 -19.72 -3.39 -5.08
N ASP A 114 -19.55 -3.35 -3.77
CA ASP A 114 -20.42 -4.05 -2.81
C ASP A 114 -21.84 -3.46 -2.83
N PHE A 115 -21.96 -2.15 -3.01
CA PHE A 115 -23.27 -1.48 -3.08
C PHE A 115 -24.00 -1.72 -4.40
N ASN A 116 -23.30 -2.09 -5.46
CA ASN A 116 -23.87 -2.29 -6.78
C ASN A 116 -24.28 -3.75 -7.05
N LEU A 117 -24.21 -4.58 -6.03
CA LEU A 117 -24.70 -5.95 -6.09
C LEU A 117 -26.22 -5.96 -5.91
#